data_4b5d944e3ac52ee7dd34803e6f59e7be
#
_entry.id   4b5d944e3ac52ee7dd34803e6f59e7be
#
_cell.length_a   1.000
_cell.length_b   1.000
_cell.length_c   1.000
_cell.angle_alpha   90.00
_cell.angle_beta   90.00
_cell.angle_gamma   90.00
#
_symmetry.space_group_name_H-M   'P 1'
#
loop_
_entity.id
_entity.type
_entity.pdbx_description
1 polymer ?
#
loop_
_entity_poly.entity_id
_entity_poly.type
_entity_poly.pdbx_seq_one_letter_code
_entity_poly.pdbx_strand_id
1 'polypeptide(L)'
;MISYIVSMDNSYALMSNFIGFLTPVLTHDDEVIIVSDGCDNYSTLEYIKDLSKSDLRFQLIELKEKCGFSKANNIGVKASKYENLVFINTDIFLTCNCISNVINMLNTSENIAAVQPLLLYPQNGLVQSTGHVFSKVKSGQLFAMRNYKESLIHISAPRQALTMALCAVKKSIFLEMGAFNEEYYNSHEGMELTLKMTIAGYTCMYCADAVAYHCSGLARTKIPFDISRQRAYFYQQWENYISSDLESYLSQQITSDMASKKYIVYNISSSTDWKRILEFLKIDYTKEILSKERFTSSINLYDCISFTSLYHPVPFLFLCDSFTQIASNYNWIKNRNNPNDIIMDLNGNVLKMLLLIGGNYG
;
A
#
# COMPACT_ATOMS: atom_id res chain seq x y z
N MET A 1 -1.54 -16.75 21.78
CA MET A 1 -2.15 -15.61 22.50
C MET A 1 -1.80 -14.34 21.73
N ILE A 2 -2.81 -13.55 21.38
CA ILE A 2 -2.71 -12.38 20.53
C ILE A 2 -3.50 -11.23 21.18
N SER A 3 -2.93 -10.02 21.16
CA SER A 3 -3.64 -8.78 21.47
C SER A 3 -4.01 -8.09 20.15
N TYR A 4 -5.29 -8.09 19.81
CA TYR A 4 -5.82 -7.34 18.68
C TYR A 4 -6.04 -5.89 19.11
N ILE A 5 -5.49 -4.97 18.34
CA ILE A 5 -5.59 -3.51 18.59
C ILE A 5 -6.46 -2.91 17.50
N VAL A 6 -7.57 -2.33 17.89
CA VAL A 6 -8.61 -1.82 16.98
C VAL A 6 -8.93 -0.39 17.35
N SER A 7 -8.60 0.56 16.49
CA SER A 7 -9.15 1.91 16.61
C SER A 7 -10.48 1.98 15.87
N MET A 8 -11.55 2.35 16.56
CA MET A 8 -12.86 2.38 15.94
C MET A 8 -13.36 3.80 15.70
N ASP A 9 -14.10 3.94 14.62
CA ASP A 9 -14.85 5.12 14.24
C ASP A 9 -16.37 4.94 14.52
N ASN A 10 -17.18 5.87 14.03
CA ASN A 10 -18.59 6.06 14.36
C ASN A 10 -19.58 5.03 13.73
N SER A 11 -19.15 4.12 12.87
CA SER A 11 -20.07 3.29 12.10
C SER A 11 -20.47 2.01 12.80
N TYR A 12 -21.74 1.93 13.29
CA TYR A 12 -22.32 0.70 13.83
C TYR A 12 -22.24 -0.48 12.85
N ALA A 13 -22.61 -0.25 11.59
CA ALA A 13 -22.61 -1.30 10.57
C ALA A 13 -21.20 -1.86 10.32
N LEU A 14 -20.16 -1.00 10.28
CA LEU A 14 -18.79 -1.46 10.14
C LEU A 14 -18.36 -2.27 11.36
N MET A 15 -18.64 -1.77 12.57
CA MET A 15 -18.27 -2.47 13.80
C MET A 15 -18.95 -3.82 13.94
N SER A 16 -20.26 -3.92 13.70
CA SER A 16 -20.96 -5.19 13.83
C SER A 16 -20.50 -6.22 12.79
N ASN A 17 -20.24 -5.80 11.55
CA ASN A 17 -19.65 -6.65 10.52
C ASN A 17 -18.22 -7.09 10.90
N PHE A 18 -17.39 -6.15 11.33
CA PHE A 18 -16.02 -6.43 11.77
C PHE A 18 -15.99 -7.47 12.90
N ILE A 19 -16.80 -7.30 13.94
CA ILE A 19 -16.90 -8.25 15.04
C ILE A 19 -17.38 -9.63 14.53
N GLY A 20 -18.34 -9.66 13.60
CA GLY A 20 -18.81 -10.88 12.97
C GLY A 20 -17.71 -11.65 12.22
N PHE A 21 -16.76 -10.98 11.59
CA PHE A 21 -15.60 -11.60 10.93
C PHE A 21 -14.45 -11.91 11.88
N LEU A 22 -14.26 -11.12 12.94
CA LEU A 22 -13.17 -11.31 13.90
C LEU A 22 -13.47 -12.44 14.88
N THR A 23 -14.67 -12.50 15.45
CA THR A 23 -15.03 -13.45 16.52
C THR A 23 -14.74 -14.91 16.16
N PRO A 24 -15.03 -15.40 14.93
CA PRO A 24 -14.76 -16.79 14.54
C PRO A 24 -13.28 -17.17 14.51
N VAL A 25 -12.38 -16.20 14.40
CA VAL A 25 -10.91 -16.45 14.33
C VAL A 25 -10.22 -16.30 15.69
N LEU A 26 -10.91 -15.75 16.70
CA LEU A 26 -10.38 -15.60 18.05
C LEU A 26 -10.31 -16.93 18.78
N THR A 27 -9.21 -17.18 19.47
CA THR A 27 -9.10 -18.23 20.48
C THR A 27 -9.61 -17.73 21.85
N HIS A 28 -9.76 -18.62 22.82
CA HIS A 28 -10.21 -18.24 24.17
C HIS A 28 -9.19 -17.41 24.94
N ASP A 29 -7.91 -17.53 24.57
CA ASP A 29 -6.79 -16.83 25.22
C ASP A 29 -6.45 -15.49 24.56
N ASP A 30 -7.08 -15.14 23.46
CA ASP A 30 -6.83 -13.87 22.78
C ASP A 30 -7.57 -12.71 23.48
N GLU A 31 -7.12 -11.50 23.26
CA GLU A 31 -7.81 -10.27 23.68
C GLU A 31 -7.98 -9.30 22.52
N VAL A 32 -9.06 -8.55 22.56
CA VAL A 32 -9.39 -7.51 21.58
C VAL A 32 -9.55 -6.19 22.33
N ILE A 33 -8.65 -5.24 22.07
CA ILE A 33 -8.68 -3.92 22.68
C ILE A 33 -9.23 -2.95 21.64
N ILE A 34 -10.47 -2.53 21.85
CA ILE A 34 -11.15 -1.57 21.01
C ILE A 34 -10.98 -0.18 21.62
N VAL A 35 -10.31 0.69 20.89
CA VAL A 35 -10.16 2.09 21.29
C VAL A 35 -11.14 2.94 20.49
N SER A 36 -12.13 3.48 21.19
CA SER A 36 -13.10 4.41 20.62
C SER A 36 -12.48 5.79 20.51
N ASP A 37 -12.10 6.17 19.28
CA ASP A 37 -11.44 7.46 19.01
C ASP A 37 -12.48 8.59 18.86
N GLY A 38 -13.05 9.03 19.98
CA GLY A 38 -14.05 10.10 20.03
C GLY A 38 -15.33 9.71 19.27
N CYS A 39 -15.79 8.47 19.42
CA CYS A 39 -17.07 8.02 18.84
C CYS A 39 -18.24 8.72 19.54
N ASP A 40 -19.11 9.36 18.74
CA ASP A 40 -20.33 10.01 19.19
C ASP A 40 -21.61 9.23 18.83
N ASN A 41 -21.46 8.09 18.15
CA ASN A 41 -22.58 7.21 17.83
C ASN A 41 -22.94 6.33 19.03
N TYR A 42 -24.02 6.67 19.71
CA TYR A 42 -24.51 5.96 20.90
C TYR A 42 -24.73 4.47 20.64
N SER A 43 -25.36 4.08 19.53
CA SER A 43 -25.64 2.69 19.20
C SER A 43 -24.36 1.87 19.03
N THR A 44 -23.31 2.45 18.45
CA THR A 44 -22.01 1.79 18.30
C THR A 44 -21.36 1.57 19.67
N LEU A 45 -21.37 2.59 20.52
CA LEU A 45 -20.78 2.51 21.87
C LEU A 45 -21.52 1.50 22.75
N GLU A 46 -22.85 1.51 22.75
CA GLU A 46 -23.64 0.53 23.51
C GLU A 46 -23.37 -0.90 23.05
N TYR A 47 -23.37 -1.12 21.73
CA TYR A 47 -23.07 -2.42 21.18
C TYR A 47 -21.72 -2.97 21.69
N ILE A 48 -20.66 -2.17 21.67
CA ILE A 48 -19.34 -2.61 22.14
C ILE A 48 -19.28 -2.75 23.66
N LYS A 49 -19.98 -1.90 24.40
CA LYS A 49 -20.12 -2.05 25.87
C LYS A 49 -20.79 -3.35 26.25
N ASP A 50 -21.85 -3.72 25.57
CA ASP A 50 -22.57 -4.97 25.82
C ASP A 50 -21.74 -6.18 25.38
N LEU A 51 -21.03 -6.08 24.27
CA LEU A 51 -20.08 -7.11 23.85
C LEU A 51 -18.99 -7.33 24.91
N SER A 52 -18.41 -6.27 25.45
CA SER A 52 -17.34 -6.35 26.48
C SER A 52 -17.84 -6.93 27.82
N LYS A 53 -19.15 -6.86 28.10
CA LYS A 53 -19.75 -7.53 29.27
C LYS A 53 -20.03 -9.02 29.03
N SER A 54 -20.41 -9.38 27.79
CA SER A 54 -20.79 -10.73 27.40
C SER A 54 -19.62 -11.61 26.98
N ASP A 55 -18.55 -11.03 26.48
CA ASP A 55 -17.34 -11.73 26.05
C ASP A 55 -16.09 -11.02 26.63
N LEU A 56 -15.49 -11.63 27.63
CA LEU A 56 -14.33 -11.07 28.36
C LEU A 56 -13.06 -10.91 27.52
N ARG A 57 -13.04 -11.44 26.31
CA ARG A 57 -11.94 -11.20 25.36
C ARG A 57 -11.94 -9.75 24.86
N PHE A 58 -13.08 -9.07 24.89
CA PHE A 58 -13.22 -7.71 24.39
C PHE A 58 -13.10 -6.67 25.52
N GLN A 59 -12.24 -5.68 25.31
CA GLN A 59 -12.08 -4.53 26.18
C GLN A 59 -12.33 -3.25 25.37
N LEU A 60 -13.16 -2.34 25.91
CA LEU A 60 -13.40 -1.01 25.34
C LEU A 60 -12.63 0.05 26.13
N ILE A 61 -11.90 0.91 25.41
CA ILE A 61 -11.30 2.14 25.92
C ILE A 61 -11.97 3.31 25.21
N GLU A 62 -12.66 4.16 25.95
CA GLU A 62 -13.37 5.31 25.39
C GLU A 62 -12.52 6.57 25.51
N LEU A 63 -12.22 7.20 24.38
CA LEU A 63 -11.60 8.52 24.34
C LEU A 63 -12.69 9.58 24.14
N LYS A 64 -12.60 10.68 24.86
CA LYS A 64 -13.58 11.78 24.79
C LYS A 64 -13.49 12.56 23.47
N GLU A 65 -12.30 12.63 22.90
CA GLU A 65 -11.99 13.42 21.72
C GLU A 65 -11.20 12.59 20.73
N LYS A 66 -11.37 12.89 19.45
CA LYS A 66 -10.60 12.26 18.37
C LYS A 66 -9.13 12.65 18.46
N CYS A 67 -8.27 11.65 18.47
CA CYS A 67 -6.83 11.83 18.55
C CYS A 67 -6.07 11.20 17.37
N GLY A 68 -6.76 10.51 16.51
CA GLY A 68 -6.22 9.89 15.30
C GLY A 68 -5.65 8.48 15.51
N PHE A 69 -5.36 7.83 14.40
CA PHE A 69 -4.96 6.42 14.35
C PHE A 69 -3.74 6.12 15.23
N SER A 70 -2.67 6.90 15.11
CA SER A 70 -1.41 6.66 15.82
C SER A 70 -1.62 6.65 17.34
N LYS A 71 -2.23 7.70 17.87
CA LYS A 71 -2.42 7.86 19.30
C LYS A 71 -3.43 6.87 19.87
N ALA A 72 -4.54 6.61 19.15
CA ALA A 72 -5.53 5.63 19.59
C ALA A 72 -4.91 4.22 19.68
N ASN A 73 -4.15 3.79 18.65
CA ASN A 73 -3.48 2.49 18.68
C ASN A 73 -2.37 2.41 19.74
N ASN A 74 -1.61 3.48 19.97
CA ASN A 74 -0.61 3.53 21.06
C ASN A 74 -1.26 3.32 22.42
N ILE A 75 -2.45 3.89 22.66
CA ILE A 75 -3.24 3.69 23.88
C ILE A 75 -3.67 2.22 23.99
N GLY A 76 -4.14 1.61 22.88
CA GLY A 76 -4.50 0.21 22.84
C GLY A 76 -3.32 -0.71 23.18
N VAL A 77 -2.14 -0.45 22.62
CA VAL A 77 -0.93 -1.23 22.92
C VAL A 77 -0.51 -1.13 24.39
N LYS A 78 -0.65 0.03 24.99
CA LYS A 78 -0.35 0.19 26.45
C LYS A 78 -1.24 -0.70 27.32
N ALA A 79 -2.47 -0.95 26.90
CA ALA A 79 -3.41 -1.82 27.63
C ALA A 79 -3.24 -3.31 27.30
N SER A 80 -2.51 -3.65 26.22
CA SER A 80 -2.34 -5.03 25.76
C SER A 80 -1.43 -5.86 26.66
N LYS A 81 -1.69 -7.19 26.72
CA LYS A 81 -0.94 -8.14 27.54
C LYS A 81 0.09 -8.95 26.78
N TYR A 82 -0.16 -9.26 25.50
CA TYR A 82 0.60 -10.26 24.78
C TYR A 82 1.66 -9.65 23.86
N GLU A 83 2.69 -10.48 23.56
CA GLU A 83 3.80 -10.11 22.71
C GLU A 83 3.38 -9.99 21.23
N ASN A 84 2.46 -10.86 20.77
CA ASN A 84 1.95 -10.77 19.42
C ASN A 84 0.81 -9.74 19.37
N LEU A 85 1.07 -8.60 18.77
CA LEU A 85 0.07 -7.58 18.46
C LEU A 85 -0.47 -7.82 17.06
N VAL A 86 -1.77 -7.60 16.85
CA VAL A 86 -2.40 -7.52 15.54
C VAL A 86 -3.15 -6.20 15.44
N PHE A 87 -2.61 -5.26 14.68
CA PHE A 87 -3.33 -4.05 14.29
C PHE A 87 -4.30 -4.40 13.18
N ILE A 88 -5.55 -4.00 13.31
CA ILE A 88 -6.59 -4.31 12.34
C ILE A 88 -7.64 -3.20 12.25
N ASN A 89 -7.88 -2.72 11.04
CA ASN A 89 -8.93 -1.74 10.77
C ASN A 89 -10.32 -2.38 10.76
N THR A 90 -11.34 -1.62 11.09
CA THR A 90 -12.73 -2.07 11.14
C THR A 90 -13.36 -2.34 9.76
N ASP A 91 -12.69 -1.97 8.67
CA ASP A 91 -13.10 -2.24 7.29
C ASP A 91 -12.28 -3.40 6.63
N ILE A 92 -11.69 -4.26 7.47
CA ILE A 92 -11.05 -5.51 7.07
C ILE A 92 -12.02 -6.70 7.18
N PHE A 93 -12.05 -7.54 6.14
CA PHE A 93 -12.74 -8.82 6.12
C PHE A 93 -11.72 -9.95 6.05
N LEU A 94 -11.65 -10.74 7.11
CA LEU A 94 -10.68 -11.81 7.27
C LEU A 94 -11.11 -13.08 6.51
N THR A 95 -10.14 -13.74 5.86
CA THR A 95 -10.31 -15.15 5.49
C THR A 95 -9.92 -16.06 6.67
N CYS A 96 -10.39 -17.30 6.69
CA CYS A 96 -10.27 -18.20 7.85
C CYS A 96 -8.83 -18.42 8.34
N ASN A 97 -7.83 -18.42 7.48
CA ASN A 97 -6.44 -18.68 7.84
C ASN A 97 -5.55 -17.43 7.88
N CYS A 98 -6.12 -16.25 7.67
CA CYS A 98 -5.33 -15.03 7.55
C CYS A 98 -4.49 -14.77 8.80
N ILE A 99 -5.12 -14.72 9.96
CA ILE A 99 -4.44 -14.40 11.23
C ILE A 99 -3.43 -15.50 11.60
N SER A 100 -3.79 -16.78 11.51
CA SER A 100 -2.89 -17.86 11.83
C SER A 100 -1.62 -17.83 10.95
N ASN A 101 -1.75 -17.55 9.66
CA ASN A 101 -0.63 -17.48 8.74
C ASN A 101 0.31 -16.30 9.03
N VAL A 102 -0.21 -15.11 9.33
CA VAL A 102 0.65 -13.96 9.68
C VAL A 102 1.35 -14.19 11.03
N ILE A 103 0.66 -14.76 12.02
CA ILE A 103 1.26 -15.05 13.34
C ILE A 103 2.29 -16.16 13.25
N ASN A 104 2.03 -17.22 12.49
CA ASN A 104 2.99 -18.28 12.26
C ASN A 104 4.26 -17.72 11.63
N MET A 105 4.13 -16.89 10.58
CA MET A 105 5.28 -16.25 9.96
C MET A 105 6.02 -15.32 10.92
N LEU A 106 5.31 -14.49 11.70
CA LEU A 106 5.92 -13.60 12.69
C LEU A 106 6.81 -14.34 13.69
N ASN A 107 6.40 -15.56 14.06
CA ASN A 107 7.08 -16.37 15.07
C ASN A 107 8.12 -17.34 14.48
N THR A 108 8.37 -17.35 13.16
CA THR A 108 9.41 -18.20 12.56
C THR A 108 10.83 -17.74 12.90
N SER A 109 11.02 -16.47 13.25
CA SER A 109 12.33 -15.91 13.60
C SER A 109 12.17 -14.73 14.56
N GLU A 110 13.10 -14.62 15.52
CA GLU A 110 13.17 -13.45 16.41
C GLU A 110 13.42 -12.15 15.64
N ASN A 111 14.05 -12.23 14.48
CA ASN A 111 14.36 -11.06 13.65
C ASN A 111 13.17 -10.56 12.83
N ILE A 112 12.07 -11.32 12.73
CA ILE A 112 10.86 -10.83 12.06
C ILE A 112 10.08 -9.94 13.04
N ALA A 113 10.01 -8.65 12.74
CA ALA A 113 9.35 -7.65 13.58
C ALA A 113 7.88 -7.46 13.25
N ALA A 114 7.55 -7.52 11.98
CA ALA A 114 6.19 -7.26 11.49
C ALA A 114 5.84 -8.11 10.27
N VAL A 115 4.56 -8.47 10.14
CA VAL A 115 4.04 -9.26 9.00
C VAL A 115 2.68 -8.70 8.57
N GLN A 116 2.55 -8.36 7.27
CA GLN A 116 1.25 -8.04 6.67
C GLN A 116 0.78 -9.15 5.73
N PRO A 117 -0.53 -9.40 5.62
CA PRO A 117 -1.10 -10.29 4.61
C PRO A 117 -1.18 -9.63 3.23
N LEU A 118 -1.56 -10.44 2.23
CA LEU A 118 -2.10 -9.94 0.98
C LEU A 118 -3.44 -9.23 1.25
N LEU A 119 -3.52 -7.96 0.90
CA LEU A 119 -4.77 -7.21 0.94
C LEU A 119 -5.36 -7.11 -0.48
N LEU A 120 -6.64 -7.42 -0.61
CA LEU A 120 -7.40 -7.34 -1.85
C LEU A 120 -8.53 -6.31 -1.73
N TYR A 121 -8.88 -5.70 -2.84
CA TYR A 121 -10.12 -4.92 -2.93
C TYR A 121 -11.32 -5.85 -3.03
N PRO A 122 -12.33 -5.77 -2.14
CA PRO A 122 -13.49 -6.66 -2.18
C PRO A 122 -14.37 -6.46 -3.42
N GLN A 123 -14.35 -5.27 -4.04
CA GLN A 123 -15.19 -4.93 -5.18
C GLN A 123 -14.78 -5.65 -6.47
N ASN A 124 -13.51 -5.99 -6.64
CA ASN A 124 -12.99 -6.54 -7.89
C ASN A 124 -11.93 -7.64 -7.71
N GLY A 125 -11.54 -7.96 -6.47
CA GLY A 125 -10.51 -8.95 -6.17
C GLY A 125 -9.11 -8.60 -6.63
N LEU A 126 -8.87 -7.34 -7.01
CA LEU A 126 -7.53 -6.90 -7.37
C LEU A 126 -6.67 -6.66 -6.13
N VAL A 127 -5.37 -6.78 -6.30
CA VAL A 127 -4.41 -6.51 -5.22
C VAL A 127 -4.50 -5.06 -4.78
N GLN A 128 -4.62 -4.86 -3.48
CA GLN A 128 -4.52 -3.55 -2.85
C GLN A 128 -3.11 -3.32 -2.30
N SER A 129 -2.57 -4.30 -1.57
CA SER A 129 -1.27 -4.18 -0.94
C SER A 129 -0.58 -5.53 -0.79
N THR A 130 0.70 -5.57 -1.14
CA THR A 130 1.67 -6.61 -0.79
C THR A 130 2.88 -6.02 -0.04
N GLY A 131 2.70 -4.88 0.61
CA GLY A 131 3.74 -4.09 1.25
C GLY A 131 4.22 -2.92 0.43
N HIS A 132 4.88 -2.00 1.09
CA HIS A 132 5.46 -0.82 0.46
C HIS A 132 6.84 -1.13 -0.12
N VAL A 133 7.10 -0.53 -1.26
CA VAL A 133 8.42 -0.45 -1.90
C VAL A 133 8.70 1.00 -2.26
N PHE A 134 9.98 1.30 -2.41
CA PHE A 134 10.44 2.67 -2.62
C PHE A 134 11.28 2.78 -3.89
N SER A 135 11.13 3.89 -4.56
CA SER A 135 12.13 4.44 -5.47
C SER A 135 12.73 5.68 -4.82
N LYS A 136 13.75 6.27 -5.46
CA LYS A 136 14.39 7.51 -4.97
C LYS A 136 13.43 8.67 -4.70
N VAL A 137 12.21 8.64 -5.25
CA VAL A 137 11.28 9.77 -5.23
C VAL A 137 9.88 9.42 -4.73
N LYS A 138 9.57 8.12 -4.52
CA LYS A 138 8.23 7.68 -4.13
C LYS A 138 8.20 6.34 -3.42
N SER A 139 7.18 6.19 -2.60
CA SER A 139 6.69 4.90 -2.11
C SER A 139 5.39 4.52 -2.78
N GLY A 140 5.10 3.25 -2.82
CA GLY A 140 3.83 2.72 -3.28
C GLY A 140 3.63 1.27 -2.88
N GLN A 141 2.41 0.78 -3.08
CA GLN A 141 2.06 -0.62 -2.82
C GLN A 141 2.52 -1.47 -4.01
N LEU A 142 3.43 -2.41 -3.76
CA LEU A 142 3.87 -3.33 -4.81
C LEU A 142 2.69 -4.16 -5.31
N PHE A 143 2.59 -4.36 -6.61
CA PHE A 143 1.52 -5.08 -7.30
C PHE A 143 0.11 -4.49 -7.16
N ALA A 144 -0.06 -3.28 -6.62
CA ALA A 144 -1.37 -2.66 -6.54
C ALA A 144 -2.10 -2.69 -7.89
N MET A 145 -3.42 -3.00 -7.86
CA MET A 145 -4.31 -3.14 -9.01
C MET A 145 -3.98 -4.31 -9.96
N ARG A 146 -3.05 -5.20 -9.59
CA ARG A 146 -2.78 -6.44 -10.35
C ARG A 146 -3.79 -7.53 -10.00
N ASN A 147 -3.93 -8.50 -10.91
CA ASN A 147 -4.74 -9.68 -10.64
C ASN A 147 -4.04 -10.57 -9.62
N TYR A 148 -4.71 -10.89 -8.51
CA TYR A 148 -4.14 -11.71 -7.44
C TYR A 148 -3.71 -13.11 -7.90
N LYS A 149 -4.19 -13.61 -9.04
CA LYS A 149 -3.80 -14.92 -9.61
C LYS A 149 -2.39 -14.94 -10.21
N GLU A 150 -1.73 -13.81 -10.33
CA GLU A 150 -0.37 -13.75 -10.85
C GLU A 150 0.60 -14.41 -9.88
N SER A 151 1.45 -15.32 -10.39
CA SER A 151 2.34 -16.18 -9.58
C SER A 151 3.24 -15.40 -8.63
N LEU A 152 3.68 -14.21 -9.03
CA LEU A 152 4.57 -13.36 -8.23
C LEU A 152 3.93 -12.81 -6.95
N ILE A 153 2.61 -12.70 -6.93
CA ILE A 153 1.86 -12.26 -5.76
C ILE A 153 1.85 -13.33 -4.68
N HIS A 154 2.01 -14.60 -5.07
CA HIS A 154 2.02 -15.75 -4.17
C HIS A 154 3.41 -16.08 -3.60
N ILE A 155 4.33 -15.13 -3.66
CA ILE A 155 5.68 -15.27 -3.09
C ILE A 155 5.80 -14.36 -1.88
N SER A 156 5.88 -14.96 -0.70
CA SER A 156 6.19 -14.22 0.54
C SER A 156 7.59 -13.64 0.46
N ALA A 157 7.74 -12.38 0.87
CA ALA A 157 9.02 -11.69 0.73
C ALA A 157 9.17 -10.54 1.74
N PRO A 158 10.41 -10.18 2.11
CA PRO A 158 10.63 -8.99 2.92
C PRO A 158 10.20 -7.73 2.18
N ARG A 159 9.80 -6.74 2.93
CA ARG A 159 9.47 -5.38 2.45
C ARG A 159 10.15 -4.35 3.31
N GLN A 160 10.49 -3.23 2.70
CA GLN A 160 11.11 -2.11 3.44
C GLN A 160 10.11 -1.46 4.40
N ALA A 161 8.83 -1.45 4.03
CA ALA A 161 7.75 -1.00 4.90
C ALA A 161 6.42 -1.71 4.60
N LEU A 162 5.52 -1.71 5.58
CA LEU A 162 4.22 -2.36 5.54
C LEU A 162 3.09 -1.37 5.79
N THR A 163 1.84 -1.77 5.47
CA THR A 163 0.63 -1.05 5.86
C THR A 163 0.06 -1.60 7.17
N MET A 164 -0.53 -0.72 7.99
CA MET A 164 -1.15 -1.10 9.27
C MET A 164 -2.65 -1.36 9.18
N ALA A 165 -3.22 -1.41 7.97
CA ALA A 165 -4.64 -1.80 7.83
C ALA A 165 -4.92 -3.20 8.41
N LEU A 166 -3.97 -4.14 8.21
CA LEU A 166 -3.85 -5.41 8.91
C LEU A 166 -2.36 -5.78 8.99
N CYS A 167 -1.81 -5.84 10.19
CA CYS A 167 -0.41 -6.17 10.41
C CYS A 167 -0.20 -6.80 11.78
N ALA A 168 0.51 -7.93 11.81
CA ALA A 168 0.99 -8.52 13.04
C ALA A 168 2.38 -7.96 13.37
N VAL A 169 2.63 -7.62 14.64
CA VAL A 169 3.86 -6.95 15.10
C VAL A 169 4.28 -7.50 16.47
N LYS A 170 5.58 -7.68 16.70
CA LYS A 170 6.10 -7.98 18.04
C LYS A 170 6.03 -6.74 18.93
N LYS A 171 5.37 -6.84 20.08
CA LYS A 171 5.17 -5.72 21.02
C LYS A 171 6.48 -5.15 21.53
N SER A 172 7.43 -5.99 21.89
CA SER A 172 8.75 -5.59 22.34
C SER A 172 9.45 -4.69 21.32
N ILE A 173 9.45 -5.10 20.04
CA ILE A 173 10.06 -4.34 18.95
C ILE A 173 9.24 -3.06 18.64
N PHE A 174 7.91 -3.12 18.69
CA PHE A 174 7.05 -1.95 18.54
C PHE A 174 7.41 -0.85 19.54
N LEU A 175 7.60 -1.23 20.81
CA LEU A 175 7.97 -0.31 21.88
C LEU A 175 9.41 0.19 21.76
N GLU A 176 10.34 -0.68 21.37
CA GLU A 176 11.74 -0.33 21.10
C GLU A 176 11.85 0.73 20.01
N MET A 177 11.05 0.62 18.96
CA MET A 177 11.01 1.61 17.85
C MET A 177 10.30 2.92 18.22
N GLY A 178 9.80 3.05 19.46
CA GLY A 178 9.14 4.25 19.98
C GLY A 178 7.65 4.32 19.66
N ALA A 179 7.02 3.19 19.31
CA ALA A 179 5.61 3.08 18.93
C ALA A 179 5.26 3.89 17.67
N PHE A 180 3.97 4.14 17.41
CA PHE A 180 3.58 5.04 16.34
C PHE A 180 3.92 6.50 16.67
N ASN A 181 4.47 7.21 15.72
CA ASN A 181 4.69 8.64 15.81
C ASN A 181 3.34 9.38 15.72
N GLU A 182 2.96 10.06 16.80
CA GLU A 182 1.66 10.73 16.94
C GLU A 182 1.52 12.01 16.09
N GLU A 183 2.61 12.47 15.46
CA GLU A 183 2.56 13.54 14.45
C GLU A 183 1.81 13.08 13.16
N TYR A 184 1.73 11.76 12.93
CA TYR A 184 0.85 11.20 11.91
C TYR A 184 -0.54 10.96 12.47
N TYR A 185 -1.50 11.72 11.96
CA TYR A 185 -2.89 11.59 12.41
C TYR A 185 -3.56 10.30 11.90
N ASN A 186 -3.43 10.00 10.60
CA ASN A 186 -4.04 8.83 9.96
C ASN A 186 -3.43 8.53 8.58
N SER A 187 -2.12 8.56 8.44
CA SER A 187 -1.40 8.20 7.21
C SER A 187 0.10 8.16 7.49
N HIS A 188 0.83 7.24 6.87
CA HIS A 188 2.28 7.06 6.96
C HIS A 188 2.81 6.52 8.32
N GLU A 189 2.02 6.46 9.39
CA GLU A 189 2.44 5.95 10.70
C GLU A 189 2.98 4.52 10.64
N GLY A 190 2.24 3.63 9.96
CA GLY A 190 2.65 2.24 9.79
C GLY A 190 3.84 2.09 8.87
N MET A 191 3.90 2.91 7.81
CA MET A 191 5.04 2.93 6.90
C MET A 191 6.31 3.40 7.61
N GLU A 192 6.22 4.46 8.42
CA GLU A 192 7.35 4.95 9.21
C GLU A 192 7.83 3.91 10.24
N LEU A 193 6.92 3.36 11.03
CA LEU A 193 7.26 2.38 12.05
C LEU A 193 8.00 1.17 11.47
N THR A 194 7.48 0.60 10.40
CA THR A 194 8.08 -0.59 9.78
C THR A 194 9.35 -0.27 9.01
N LEU A 195 9.50 0.94 8.47
CA LEU A 195 10.76 1.43 7.92
C LEU A 195 11.83 1.56 9.03
N LYS A 196 11.49 2.10 10.20
CA LYS A 196 12.39 2.13 11.38
C LYS A 196 12.86 0.74 11.78
N MET A 197 11.96 -0.24 11.82
CA MET A 197 12.30 -1.64 12.08
C MET A 197 13.33 -2.16 11.08
N THR A 198 13.13 -1.89 9.80
CA THR A 198 14.03 -2.34 8.74
C THR A 198 15.40 -1.66 8.82
N ILE A 199 15.44 -0.37 9.14
CA ILE A 199 16.69 0.38 9.35
C ILE A 199 17.45 -0.14 10.58
N ALA A 200 16.72 -0.56 11.62
CA ALA A 200 17.31 -1.16 12.83
C ALA A 200 17.80 -2.60 12.61
N GLY A 201 17.62 -3.19 11.41
CA GLY A 201 18.08 -4.53 11.06
C GLY A 201 17.04 -5.64 11.24
N TYR A 202 15.81 -5.32 11.65
CA TYR A 202 14.71 -6.26 11.69
C TYR A 202 14.13 -6.51 10.29
N THR A 203 13.38 -7.60 10.16
CA THR A 203 12.71 -7.97 8.91
C THR A 203 11.21 -7.71 9.02
N CYS A 204 10.66 -6.96 8.06
CA CYS A 204 9.24 -6.80 7.86
C CYS A 204 8.80 -7.65 6.66
N MET A 205 7.81 -8.54 6.84
CA MET A 205 7.44 -9.55 5.84
C MET A 205 6.08 -9.31 5.24
N TYR A 206 5.97 -9.52 3.95
CA TYR A 206 4.72 -9.79 3.26
C TYR A 206 4.45 -11.30 3.28
N CYS A 207 3.29 -11.71 3.78
CA CYS A 207 2.84 -13.10 3.84
C CYS A 207 1.82 -13.36 2.73
N ALA A 208 2.23 -14.06 1.68
CA ALA A 208 1.39 -14.34 0.52
C ALA A 208 0.27 -15.36 0.82
N ASP A 209 0.49 -16.25 1.78
CA ASP A 209 -0.47 -17.30 2.17
C ASP A 209 -1.56 -16.78 3.12
N ALA A 210 -1.43 -15.55 3.59
CA ALA A 210 -2.43 -14.85 4.38
C ALA A 210 -3.18 -13.86 3.50
N VAL A 211 -4.50 -13.97 3.42
CA VAL A 211 -5.32 -13.10 2.56
C VAL A 211 -6.42 -12.43 3.38
N ALA A 212 -6.63 -11.14 3.16
CA ALA A 212 -7.75 -10.40 3.68
C ALA A 212 -8.28 -9.40 2.64
N TYR A 213 -9.52 -8.98 2.80
CA TYR A 213 -10.11 -7.92 1.98
C TYR A 213 -10.17 -6.63 2.77
N HIS A 214 -9.84 -5.50 2.14
CA HIS A 214 -9.87 -4.19 2.77
C HIS A 214 -10.70 -3.20 1.95
N CYS A 215 -11.75 -2.70 2.53
CA CYS A 215 -12.67 -1.76 1.85
C CYS A 215 -12.13 -0.34 1.71
N SER A 216 -10.94 -0.07 2.13
CA SER A 216 -10.20 1.19 2.07
C SER A 216 -11.05 2.47 2.06
N GLY A 217 -11.01 3.20 3.16
CA GLY A 217 -11.67 4.51 3.26
C GLY A 217 -13.10 4.49 3.80
N LEU A 218 -13.70 3.32 4.08
CA LEU A 218 -15.01 3.27 4.76
C LEU A 218 -14.91 3.70 6.23
N ALA A 219 -13.79 3.37 6.87
CA ALA A 219 -13.52 3.76 8.26
C ALA A 219 -12.98 5.20 8.38
N ARG A 220 -12.68 5.89 7.28
CA ARG A 220 -12.18 7.27 7.34
C ARG A 220 -13.32 8.24 7.57
N THR A 221 -13.37 8.83 8.75
CA THR A 221 -14.21 10.00 8.98
C THR A 221 -13.76 11.17 8.13
N LYS A 222 -14.73 12.03 7.78
CA LYS A 222 -14.53 13.28 7.01
C LYS A 222 -13.74 14.35 7.79
N ILE A 223 -12.76 13.96 8.61
CA ILE A 223 -11.87 14.94 9.24
C ILE A 223 -10.89 15.37 8.15
N PRO A 224 -10.79 16.66 7.85
CA PRO A 224 -9.82 17.17 6.91
C PRO A 224 -8.42 17.00 7.53
N PHE A 225 -7.70 15.96 7.15
CA PHE A 225 -6.27 15.89 7.37
C PHE A 225 -5.54 15.95 6.02
N ASP A 226 -4.46 16.68 5.99
CA ASP A 226 -3.68 16.87 4.77
C ASP A 226 -2.68 15.71 4.59
N ILE A 227 -3.07 14.72 3.78
CA ILE A 227 -2.21 13.59 3.42
C ILE A 227 -0.91 14.08 2.78
N SER A 228 -0.94 15.17 2.02
CA SER A 228 0.23 15.73 1.34
C SER A 228 1.23 16.26 2.36
N ARG A 229 0.75 16.91 3.42
CA ARG A 229 1.60 17.37 4.52
C ARG A 229 2.24 16.20 5.27
N GLN A 230 1.48 15.14 5.56
CA GLN A 230 2.02 13.95 6.24
C GLN A 230 3.06 13.22 5.37
N ARG A 231 2.81 13.15 4.06
CA ARG A 231 3.78 12.62 3.10
C ARG A 231 5.06 13.46 3.06
N ALA A 232 4.93 14.79 2.98
CA ALA A 232 6.09 15.69 2.99
C ALA A 232 6.91 15.52 4.28
N TYR A 233 6.24 15.45 5.43
CA TYR A 233 6.86 15.19 6.72
C TYR A 233 7.62 13.84 6.73
N PHE A 234 7.01 12.77 6.22
CA PHE A 234 7.65 11.46 6.11
C PHE A 234 8.95 11.53 5.29
N TYR A 235 8.91 12.10 4.08
CA TYR A 235 10.10 12.19 3.24
C TYR A 235 11.18 13.11 3.82
N GLN A 236 10.81 14.22 4.44
CA GLN A 236 11.74 15.10 5.12
C GLN A 236 12.56 14.36 6.19
N GLN A 237 11.94 13.41 6.90
CA GLN A 237 12.62 12.63 7.94
C GLN A 237 13.42 11.46 7.37
N TRP A 238 12.93 10.79 6.32
CA TRP A 238 13.36 9.45 5.97
C TRP A 238 13.97 9.29 4.57
N GLU A 239 13.94 10.30 3.69
CA GLU A 239 14.41 10.17 2.30
C GLU A 239 15.87 9.67 2.19
N ASN A 240 16.74 10.04 3.14
CA ASN A 240 18.15 9.61 3.15
C ASN A 240 18.35 8.17 3.65
N TYR A 241 17.35 7.57 4.26
CA TYR A 241 17.38 6.20 4.80
C TYR A 241 16.64 5.20 3.90
N ILE A 242 15.82 5.70 2.99
CA ILE A 242 15.08 4.88 2.05
C ILE A 242 16.02 4.37 0.96
N SER A 243 16.07 3.06 0.80
CA SER A 243 16.74 2.44 -0.34
C SER A 243 15.75 2.23 -1.50
N SER A 244 16.21 2.41 -2.75
CA SER A 244 15.42 2.04 -3.93
C SER A 244 15.47 0.52 -4.06
N ASP A 245 14.44 -0.16 -3.52
CA ASP A 245 14.36 -1.63 -3.50
C ASP A 245 13.47 -2.19 -4.62
N LEU A 246 12.73 -1.34 -5.28
CA LEU A 246 11.78 -1.72 -6.30
C LEU A 246 12.42 -2.41 -7.50
N GLU A 247 13.60 -1.94 -7.93
CA GLU A 247 14.32 -2.55 -9.05
C GLU A 247 14.73 -4.01 -8.74
N SER A 248 15.05 -4.31 -7.47
CA SER A 248 15.39 -5.67 -7.05
C SER A 248 14.18 -6.62 -7.13
N TYR A 249 12.99 -6.13 -6.81
CA TYR A 249 11.75 -6.92 -6.95
C TYR A 249 11.36 -7.10 -8.41
N LEU A 250 11.65 -6.13 -9.26
CA LEU A 250 11.34 -6.21 -10.69
C LEU A 250 12.31 -7.10 -11.45
N SER A 251 13.59 -7.09 -11.12
CA SER A 251 14.59 -7.95 -11.77
C SER A 251 14.30 -9.44 -11.59
N GLN A 252 13.67 -9.82 -10.48
CA GLN A 252 13.20 -11.19 -10.24
C GLN A 252 12.01 -11.60 -11.12
N GLN A 253 11.32 -10.61 -11.72
CA GLN A 253 10.12 -10.80 -12.53
C GLN A 253 10.41 -10.85 -14.04
N ILE A 254 11.62 -10.50 -14.47
CA ILE A 254 12.00 -10.53 -15.87
C ILE A 254 12.22 -11.99 -16.26
N THR A 255 11.18 -12.62 -16.81
CA THR A 255 11.36 -13.86 -17.56
C THR A 255 12.01 -13.54 -18.92
N SER A 256 12.72 -14.50 -19.50
CA SER A 256 13.34 -14.35 -20.82
C SER A 256 12.37 -13.89 -21.91
N ASP A 257 11.09 -14.22 -21.77
CA ASP A 257 10.02 -13.79 -22.69
C ASP A 257 9.64 -12.31 -22.53
N MET A 258 9.78 -11.73 -21.31
CA MET A 258 9.54 -10.31 -21.09
C MET A 258 10.70 -9.44 -21.62
N ALA A 259 11.91 -9.99 -21.67
CA ALA A 259 13.08 -9.34 -22.25
C ALA A 259 13.04 -9.24 -23.78
N SER A 260 12.13 -9.94 -24.44
CA SER A 260 11.98 -9.91 -25.91
C SER A 260 11.16 -8.70 -26.39
N LYS A 261 11.69 -7.50 -26.18
CA LYS A 261 11.56 -6.27 -27.01
C LYS A 261 10.15 -5.78 -27.41
N LYS A 262 9.09 -6.05 -26.67
CA LYS A 262 7.80 -5.47 -26.97
C LYS A 262 7.50 -4.28 -26.09
N TYR A 263 7.22 -3.14 -26.68
CA TYR A 263 6.85 -1.95 -25.93
C TYR A 263 5.44 -2.04 -25.37
N ILE A 264 5.22 -1.48 -24.20
CA ILE A 264 3.88 -1.09 -23.75
C ILE A 264 3.63 0.31 -24.26
N VAL A 265 2.57 0.48 -25.05
CA VAL A 265 2.28 1.78 -25.66
C VAL A 265 1.38 2.60 -24.76
N TYR A 266 1.85 3.79 -24.41
CA TYR A 266 1.05 4.85 -23.79
C TYR A 266 0.71 5.90 -24.84
N ASN A 267 -0.51 5.80 -25.40
CA ASN A 267 -0.97 6.77 -26.37
C ASN A 267 -1.57 7.99 -25.66
N ILE A 268 -0.81 9.09 -25.59
CA ILE A 268 -1.26 10.40 -25.16
C ILE A 268 -1.59 11.32 -26.33
N SER A 269 -1.41 10.83 -27.57
CA SER A 269 -1.72 11.60 -28.76
C SER A 269 -3.23 11.70 -29.00
N SER A 270 -3.63 12.64 -29.84
CA SER A 270 -5.01 12.77 -30.32
C SER A 270 -5.39 11.75 -31.41
N SER A 271 -4.41 11.03 -31.96
CA SER A 271 -4.62 10.10 -33.08
C SER A 271 -5.44 8.87 -32.67
N THR A 272 -6.44 8.54 -33.50
CA THR A 272 -7.18 7.27 -33.47
C THR A 272 -6.44 6.17 -34.23
N ASP A 273 -5.55 6.54 -35.14
CA ASP A 273 -4.83 5.63 -36.07
C ASP A 273 -3.40 5.29 -35.58
N TRP A 274 -3.10 5.49 -34.31
CA TRP A 274 -1.76 5.27 -33.78
C TRP A 274 -1.21 3.85 -34.00
N LYS A 275 -2.07 2.82 -34.08
CA LYS A 275 -1.66 1.45 -34.38
C LYS A 275 -1.04 1.34 -35.77
N ARG A 276 -1.66 1.99 -36.77
CA ARG A 276 -1.19 2.03 -38.16
C ARG A 276 0.18 2.73 -38.24
N ILE A 277 0.40 3.74 -37.42
CA ILE A 277 1.70 4.41 -37.32
C ILE A 277 2.77 3.44 -36.80
N LEU A 278 2.48 2.68 -35.74
CA LEU A 278 3.43 1.70 -35.20
C LEU A 278 3.72 0.55 -36.18
N GLU A 279 2.69 0.08 -36.87
CA GLU A 279 2.83 -0.94 -37.93
C GLU A 279 3.73 -0.42 -39.07
N PHE A 280 3.50 0.80 -39.51
CA PHE A 280 4.32 1.45 -40.53
C PHE A 280 5.78 1.58 -40.09
N LEU A 281 6.01 1.92 -38.84
CA LEU A 281 7.35 2.06 -38.23
C LEU A 281 7.95 0.72 -37.81
N LYS A 282 7.24 -0.40 -37.99
CA LYS A 282 7.65 -1.76 -37.61
C LYS A 282 8.03 -1.86 -36.11
N ILE A 283 7.26 -1.20 -35.26
CA ILE A 283 7.44 -1.24 -33.81
C ILE A 283 6.54 -2.32 -33.20
N ASP A 284 7.13 -3.33 -32.62
CA ASP A 284 6.42 -4.35 -31.87
C ASP A 284 5.93 -3.81 -30.50
N TYR A 285 4.69 -4.12 -30.15
CA TYR A 285 4.08 -3.70 -28.88
C TYR A 285 3.22 -4.80 -28.26
N THR A 286 3.08 -4.77 -26.95
CA THR A 286 2.13 -5.62 -26.22
C THR A 286 0.77 -4.93 -26.12
N LYS A 287 -0.29 -5.72 -25.92
CA LYS A 287 -1.69 -5.27 -26.02
C LYS A 287 -2.18 -4.30 -24.92
N GLU A 288 -1.41 -3.97 -23.91
CA GLU A 288 -1.88 -3.08 -22.85
C GLU A 288 -1.79 -1.62 -23.30
N ILE A 289 -2.94 -1.12 -23.77
CA ILE A 289 -3.13 0.26 -24.17
C ILE A 289 -3.94 0.94 -23.08
N LEU A 290 -3.38 1.96 -22.48
CA LEU A 290 -4.17 2.86 -21.64
C LEU A 290 -5.00 3.76 -22.56
N SER A 291 -6.33 3.62 -22.49
CA SER A 291 -7.23 4.42 -23.31
C SER A 291 -7.17 5.90 -22.93
N LYS A 292 -7.35 6.75 -23.93
CA LYS A 292 -7.39 8.22 -23.82
C LYS A 292 -8.37 8.74 -22.74
N GLU A 293 -9.40 7.98 -22.43
CA GLU A 293 -10.42 8.34 -21.42
C GLU A 293 -9.86 8.49 -19.99
N ARG A 294 -8.68 7.92 -19.73
CA ARG A 294 -7.97 8.05 -18.46
C ARG A 294 -7.04 9.27 -18.38
N PHE A 295 -6.84 9.98 -19.47
CA PHE A 295 -5.93 11.13 -19.59
C PHE A 295 -6.70 12.42 -19.92
N THR A 296 -7.76 12.71 -19.17
CA THR A 296 -8.36 14.05 -19.27
C THR A 296 -7.40 15.08 -18.68
N SER A 297 -7.41 16.27 -19.24
CA SER A 297 -6.48 17.38 -18.98
C SER A 297 -6.31 17.80 -17.51
N SER A 298 -7.11 17.27 -16.62
CA SER A 298 -7.10 17.55 -15.17
C SER A 298 -6.56 16.38 -14.32
N ILE A 299 -6.28 15.21 -14.91
CA ILE A 299 -5.84 14.04 -14.17
C ILE A 299 -4.33 13.89 -14.34
N ASN A 300 -3.61 14.03 -13.25
CA ASN A 300 -2.21 13.71 -13.16
C ASN A 300 -2.04 12.22 -13.52
N LEU A 301 -1.10 11.88 -14.39
CA LEU A 301 -0.77 10.48 -14.77
C LEU A 301 -0.59 9.56 -13.54
N TYR A 302 -0.25 10.12 -12.44
CA TYR A 302 -0.20 9.48 -11.13
C TYR A 302 -1.50 8.84 -10.68
N ASP A 303 -2.62 9.47 -10.99
CA ASP A 303 -3.94 9.01 -10.55
C ASP A 303 -4.46 7.87 -11.44
N CYS A 304 -3.89 7.72 -12.64
CA CYS A 304 -4.36 6.79 -13.65
C CYS A 304 -3.52 5.53 -13.80
N ILE A 305 -2.26 5.56 -13.35
CA ILE A 305 -1.31 4.47 -13.56
C ILE A 305 -0.88 3.95 -12.20
N SER A 306 -1.10 2.65 -11.96
CA SER A 306 -0.66 2.02 -10.72
C SER A 306 0.85 2.20 -10.54
N PHE A 307 1.28 2.27 -9.30
CA PHE A 307 2.70 2.32 -8.95
C PHE A 307 3.50 1.21 -9.64
N THR A 308 2.91 0.04 -9.81
CA THR A 308 3.51 -1.11 -10.50
C THR A 308 3.80 -0.82 -11.98
N SER A 309 2.94 0.00 -12.63
CA SER A 309 3.16 0.39 -14.02
C SER A 309 4.35 1.33 -14.20
N LEU A 310 4.68 2.16 -13.19
CA LEU A 310 5.89 2.97 -13.19
C LEU A 310 7.16 2.14 -13.33
N TYR A 311 7.13 0.91 -12.88
CA TYR A 311 8.30 0.06 -12.72
C TYR A 311 8.20 -1.22 -13.52
N HIS A 312 7.27 -1.26 -14.46
CA HIS A 312 7.16 -2.40 -15.35
C HIS A 312 8.49 -2.60 -16.11
N PRO A 313 9.05 -3.81 -16.14
CA PRO A 313 10.35 -4.07 -16.75
C PRO A 313 10.33 -3.90 -18.27
N VAL A 314 9.18 -4.14 -18.91
CA VAL A 314 9.02 -3.92 -20.35
C VAL A 314 9.10 -2.42 -20.65
N PRO A 315 9.88 -2.00 -21.64
CA PRO A 315 10.01 -0.59 -21.98
C PRO A 315 8.69 0.01 -22.47
N PHE A 316 8.48 1.28 -22.16
CA PHE A 316 7.33 2.02 -22.63
C PHE A 316 7.64 2.85 -23.86
N LEU A 317 6.68 2.90 -24.75
CA LEU A 317 6.63 3.85 -25.84
C LEU A 317 5.53 4.87 -25.53
N PHE A 318 5.91 6.11 -25.29
CA PHE A 318 5.00 7.23 -25.10
C PHE A 318 4.75 7.89 -26.45
N LEU A 319 3.55 7.72 -26.98
CA LEU A 319 3.16 8.30 -28.27
C LEU A 319 2.39 9.59 -28.04
N CYS A 320 2.87 10.70 -28.61
CA CYS A 320 2.31 12.04 -28.42
C CYS A 320 2.14 12.78 -29.75
N ASP A 321 1.28 13.79 -29.78
CA ASP A 321 1.16 14.70 -30.95
C ASP A 321 2.39 15.60 -31.08
N SER A 322 2.90 16.03 -29.94
CA SER A 322 4.14 16.83 -29.84
C SER A 322 4.81 16.60 -28.48
N PHE A 323 6.11 16.88 -28.42
CA PHE A 323 6.88 16.73 -27.17
C PHE A 323 6.43 17.70 -26.07
N THR A 324 5.69 18.75 -26.39
CA THR A 324 5.11 19.66 -25.38
C THR A 324 4.06 18.99 -24.52
N GLN A 325 3.35 17.96 -25.04
CA GLN A 325 2.41 17.17 -24.22
C GLN A 325 3.11 16.38 -23.11
N ILE A 326 4.39 16.12 -23.27
CA ILE A 326 5.21 15.39 -22.28
C ILE A 326 5.42 16.22 -21.02
N ALA A 327 5.41 17.55 -21.13
CA ALA A 327 5.65 18.43 -19.99
C ALA A 327 4.70 18.19 -18.82
N SER A 328 3.40 17.93 -19.09
CA SER A 328 2.40 17.62 -18.07
C SER A 328 2.62 16.25 -17.38
N ASN A 329 3.34 15.35 -18.03
CA ASN A 329 3.61 13.98 -17.58
C ASN A 329 5.09 13.76 -17.22
N TYR A 330 5.89 14.82 -17.28
CA TYR A 330 7.34 14.74 -17.18
C TYR A 330 7.81 14.06 -15.88
N ASN A 331 7.23 14.41 -14.75
CA ASN A 331 7.64 13.84 -13.47
C ASN A 331 7.40 12.33 -13.40
N TRP A 332 6.28 11.86 -13.95
CA TRP A 332 5.99 10.43 -14.01
C TRP A 332 6.98 9.70 -14.92
N ILE A 333 7.19 10.22 -16.14
CA ILE A 333 8.10 9.65 -17.12
C ILE A 333 9.53 9.61 -16.57
N LYS A 334 9.99 10.70 -15.95
CA LYS A 334 11.30 10.79 -15.29
C LYS A 334 11.44 9.76 -14.16
N ASN A 335 10.40 9.59 -13.37
CA ASN A 335 10.42 8.67 -12.21
C ASN A 335 10.42 7.21 -12.63
N ARG A 336 9.96 6.89 -13.83
CA ARG A 336 10.03 5.55 -14.37
C ARG A 336 11.47 5.06 -14.57
N ASN A 337 12.37 5.95 -14.95
CA ASN A 337 13.83 5.70 -15.04
C ASN A 337 14.23 4.41 -15.78
N ASN A 338 13.45 3.98 -16.79
CA ASN A 338 13.82 2.86 -17.64
C ASN A 338 14.59 3.41 -18.86
N PRO A 339 15.88 3.06 -19.05
CA PRO A 339 16.69 3.61 -20.14
C PRO A 339 16.25 3.18 -21.54
N ASN A 340 15.39 2.17 -21.62
CA ASN A 340 14.83 1.67 -22.88
C ASN A 340 13.48 2.30 -23.23
N ASP A 341 12.90 3.11 -22.33
CA ASP A 341 11.69 3.86 -22.64
C ASP A 341 11.98 4.88 -23.74
N ILE A 342 11.00 5.05 -24.64
CA ILE A 342 11.08 6.04 -25.72
C ILE A 342 9.84 6.92 -25.74
N ILE A 343 10.03 8.15 -26.13
CA ILE A 343 8.96 9.09 -26.44
C ILE A 343 8.99 9.29 -27.95
N MET A 344 7.86 9.15 -28.60
CA MET A 344 7.74 9.30 -30.06
C MET A 344 6.57 10.21 -30.40
N ASP A 345 6.78 11.12 -31.33
CA ASP A 345 5.67 11.87 -31.94
C ASP A 345 5.03 11.09 -33.11
N LEU A 346 3.91 11.59 -33.62
CA LEU A 346 3.19 10.97 -34.72
C LEU A 346 3.94 11.01 -36.07
N ASN A 347 5.03 11.74 -36.17
CA ASN A 347 5.90 11.79 -37.33
C ASN A 347 7.06 10.79 -37.23
N GLY A 348 7.15 10.04 -36.13
CA GLY A 348 8.21 9.06 -35.90
C GLY A 348 9.49 9.69 -35.33
N ASN A 349 9.48 10.96 -34.93
CA ASN A 349 10.60 11.54 -34.21
C ASN A 349 10.68 10.94 -32.80
N VAL A 350 11.87 10.47 -32.41
CA VAL A 350 12.09 9.78 -31.14
C VAL A 350 12.96 10.62 -30.22
N LEU A 351 12.48 10.81 -28.99
CA LEU A 351 13.24 11.37 -27.88
C LEU A 351 13.57 10.24 -26.88
N LYS A 352 14.83 9.91 -26.74
CA LYS A 352 15.27 8.90 -25.78
C LYS A 352 15.29 9.48 -24.36
N MET A 353 14.76 8.74 -23.42
CA MET A 353 14.69 9.14 -22.01
C MET A 353 16.06 9.50 -21.38
N LEU A 354 17.13 8.86 -21.80
CA LEU A 354 18.51 9.17 -21.35
C LEU A 354 18.90 10.66 -21.56
N LEU A 355 18.31 11.33 -22.54
CA LEU A 355 18.56 12.75 -22.78
C LEU A 355 17.80 13.68 -21.82
N LEU A 356 16.75 13.18 -21.18
CA LEU A 356 15.96 13.94 -20.20
C LEU A 356 16.53 13.86 -18.77
N ILE A 357 17.34 12.86 -18.48
CA ILE A 357 17.90 12.60 -17.16
C ILE A 357 19.27 13.27 -16.99
N GLY A 358 19.95 13.58 -18.07
CA GLY A 358 21.34 14.07 -18.08
C GLY A 358 21.54 15.58 -17.97
N GLY A 359 20.49 16.36 -17.86
CA GLY A 359 20.60 17.83 -17.80
C GLY A 359 20.69 18.34 -16.36
N ASN A 360 21.88 18.41 -15.79
CA ASN A 360 22.18 19.44 -14.80
C ASN A 360 22.09 20.79 -15.53
N TYR A 361 20.93 21.42 -15.46
CA TYR A 361 20.85 22.85 -15.72
C TYR A 361 21.18 23.57 -14.42
N GLY A 362 22.38 24.16 -14.42
CA GLY A 362 22.85 25.09 -13.41
C GLY A 362 21.99 26.33 -13.27
#